data_25cd376b93db6fb11ed06893d8e88907
#
_entry.id   25cd376b93db6fb11ed06893d8e88907
#
_cell.length_a   1.000
_cell.length_b   1.000
_cell.length_c   1.000
_cell.angle_alpha   90.00
_cell.angle_beta   90.00
_cell.angle_gamma   90.00
#
_symmetry.space_group_name_H-M   'P 1'
#
loop_
_entity.id
_entity.type
_entity.pdbx_description
1 polymer ?
#
loop_
_entity_poly.entity_id
_entity_poly.type
_entity_poly.pdbx_seq_one_letter_code
_entity_poly.pdbx_strand_id
1 'polypeptide(L)'
;MSDPTVSTPDTSPAEEDRSVSGDSDTIEVGVPQTPGVPQTPQIPHDRYAITPEKLAAAERELFINQSLYSPDLEIKMEPEQKEEGLTKHVDQIDQPSTILRGKRLALAFVGMLLSVLLISLDQTILSPALPVIASNFNALDQIGWIASAYLITQVSFLLLYAQLLVTYNRRWIFVVAIFIFEIGSLICAVSPDVICLIIGRAVSGIGAAGIFISCLSIIADITELQDRPKLLGSFGAVFAAASVVGPLLGGALTDHLSWRWCFWINLPCGAITIFSIFMVIPNKPALPLSDKLLELVDRRWSAITFGKWIPPHQSVLHKLGSLDVVGAFLMVGLIILLVLPLQWGGNQYPWKSGVVIGTFCGFGVMLGAFLLWEWKGVDARNGRGLLSFRLLRNQTQVGACLQAFFIKLSNFLPIYFQVIQHASATKSGIDLLPLMLSIVVSAAAIGFLISHTGYYWPALIVGSVILTVGTGLLYTLDEFSSNAKISGFQVLVGTGLGLVLQNVVVAIQANVDDHDIPQATSLSSFAQLIGGVIGIAVAQTIFGNALSQNLAKYAPDAPASVIRSSVQSIAQLSDSLKPGVIHAYTESLRQVYMLGIVCGVASFFAAFLVTNKNIKKSKIHSAELSV
;
A
#
# COMPACT_ATOMS: atom_id res chain seq x y z
N MET A 1 32.75 -23.73 53.27
CA MET A 1 32.00 -23.38 54.49
C MET A 1 30.57 -23.27 54.04
N SER A 2 29.95 -24.32 54.14
CA SER A 2 28.85 -24.89 54.95
C SER A 2 27.45 -24.57 54.37
N ASP A 3 26.96 -25.57 53.75
CA ASP A 3 25.52 -25.98 53.69
C ASP A 3 24.98 -26.25 55.10
N PRO A 4 23.71 -26.32 55.40
CA PRO A 4 22.88 -27.49 55.06
C PRO A 4 21.37 -27.14 54.80
N THR A 5 20.68 -27.84 53.93
CA THR A 5 19.86 -29.09 53.94
C THR A 5 18.48 -29.03 54.63
N VAL A 6 17.61 -29.85 54.01
CA VAL A 6 16.46 -30.63 54.55
C VAL A 6 15.08 -30.07 54.19
N SER A 7 14.10 -30.73 53.64
CA SER A 7 13.81 -32.09 53.10
C SER A 7 12.37 -32.12 52.60
N THR A 8 12.11 -32.92 51.62
CA THR A 8 10.78 -33.43 51.20
C THR A 8 10.20 -34.47 52.19
N PRO A 9 8.92 -34.83 52.17
CA PRO A 9 8.58 -36.05 51.46
C PRO A 9 7.25 -36.08 50.70
N ASP A 10 7.31 -36.82 49.69
CA ASP A 10 6.44 -37.67 48.92
C ASP A 10 5.33 -38.40 49.71
N THR A 11 4.13 -38.58 49.09
CA THR A 11 3.41 -39.84 49.01
C THR A 11 2.11 -39.73 48.18
N SER A 12 2.06 -40.47 47.11
CA SER A 12 0.89 -41.13 46.51
C SER A 12 0.87 -42.56 47.13
N PRO A 13 -0.20 -43.41 47.17
CA PRO A 13 -0.97 -43.82 45.99
C PRO A 13 -2.41 -44.37 46.25
N ALA A 14 -3.00 -44.83 45.16
CA ALA A 14 -3.88 -46.01 44.95
C ALA A 14 -5.41 -45.89 44.97
N GLU A 15 -5.93 -46.39 43.87
CA GLU A 15 -7.23 -46.88 43.48
C GLU A 15 -7.98 -47.67 44.57
N GLU A 16 -9.32 -47.58 44.54
CA GLU A 16 -10.18 -48.77 44.54
C GLU A 16 -11.63 -48.50 44.14
N ASP A 17 -12.09 -49.33 43.27
CA ASP A 17 -13.38 -49.53 42.64
C ASP A 17 -14.38 -50.09 43.67
N ARG A 18 -15.68 -49.69 43.65
CA ARG A 18 -16.84 -50.52 43.89
C ARG A 18 -18.17 -49.84 43.66
N SER A 19 -18.90 -50.38 42.73
CA SER A 19 -20.34 -50.35 42.55
C SER A 19 -21.12 -50.79 43.78
N VAL A 20 -22.29 -50.20 44.10
CA VAL A 20 -23.53 -50.84 44.43
C VAL A 20 -24.73 -49.88 44.46
N SER A 21 -25.82 -50.33 43.91
CA SER A 21 -27.20 -49.87 43.82
C SER A 21 -27.89 -49.62 45.16
N GLY A 22 -28.94 -48.80 45.17
CA GLY A 22 -30.06 -48.98 46.13
C GLY A 22 -30.83 -47.70 46.49
N ASP A 23 -32.00 -47.61 45.97
CA ASP A 23 -33.31 -47.09 46.45
C ASP A 23 -33.44 -46.07 47.60
N SER A 24 -34.31 -45.09 47.26
CA SER A 24 -35.42 -44.51 48.04
C SER A 24 -35.15 -43.93 49.45
N ASP A 25 -35.46 -42.70 49.67
CA ASP A 25 -36.64 -42.22 50.39
C ASP A 25 -36.65 -40.70 50.61
N THR A 26 -37.81 -40.14 50.43
CA THR A 26 -38.26 -38.76 50.66
C THR A 26 -38.16 -38.32 52.12
N ILE A 27 -37.66 -37.10 52.42
CA ILE A 27 -38.09 -36.34 53.60
C ILE A 27 -38.24 -34.84 53.15
N GLU A 28 -39.52 -34.38 53.20
CA GLU A 28 -39.91 -32.97 53.18
C GLU A 28 -39.49 -32.28 54.49
N VAL A 29 -38.82 -31.10 54.36
CA VAL A 29 -38.78 -30.16 55.49
C VAL A 29 -39.20 -28.78 54.94
N GLY A 30 -40.35 -28.32 55.43
CA GLY A 30 -40.96 -27.04 55.13
C GLY A 30 -40.19 -25.85 55.72
N VAL A 31 -40.13 -24.76 54.97
CA VAL A 31 -39.70 -23.44 55.42
C VAL A 31 -40.78 -22.39 55.05
N PRO A 32 -41.10 -21.45 55.93
CA PRO A 32 -42.34 -20.66 55.87
C PRO A 32 -42.31 -19.55 54.85
N GLN A 33 -43.49 -19.23 54.31
CA GLN A 33 -43.79 -18.19 53.35
C GLN A 33 -43.74 -16.80 53.98
N THR A 34 -43.11 -15.81 53.34
CA THR A 34 -43.33 -14.40 53.51
C THR A 34 -44.09 -13.84 52.29
N PRO A 35 -45.07 -12.92 52.50
CA PRO A 35 -45.96 -12.50 51.41
C PRO A 35 -45.46 -11.24 50.68
N GLY A 36 -45.69 -11.21 49.36
CA GLY A 36 -45.96 -9.99 48.62
C GLY A 36 -44.88 -9.37 47.76
N VAL A 37 -44.57 -10.03 46.60
CA VAL A 37 -44.04 -9.31 45.40
C VAL A 37 -44.78 -9.85 44.18
N PRO A 38 -45.34 -9.02 43.28
CA PRO A 38 -46.07 -9.50 42.11
C PRO A 38 -45.10 -10.20 41.13
N GLN A 39 -45.44 -11.40 40.77
CA GLN A 39 -44.70 -12.20 39.76
C GLN A 39 -44.90 -11.58 38.38
N THR A 40 -43.83 -11.17 37.73
CA THR A 40 -43.76 -10.93 36.29
C THR A 40 -44.01 -12.28 35.56
N PRO A 41 -44.82 -12.27 34.50
CA PRO A 41 -45.09 -13.53 33.76
C PRO A 41 -43.81 -14.06 33.14
N GLN A 42 -43.45 -15.29 33.48
CA GLN A 42 -42.40 -16.03 32.77
C GLN A 42 -42.84 -16.30 31.34
N ILE A 43 -42.18 -15.68 30.38
CA ILE A 43 -42.31 -16.00 28.96
C ILE A 43 -41.53 -17.30 28.72
N PRO A 44 -42.14 -18.34 28.13
CA PRO A 44 -41.44 -19.58 27.83
C PRO A 44 -40.32 -19.34 26.84
N HIS A 45 -39.09 -19.73 27.19
CA HIS A 45 -37.87 -19.61 26.38
C HIS A 45 -37.84 -20.43 25.08
N ASP A 46 -38.90 -21.18 24.79
CA ASP A 46 -38.94 -22.08 23.61
C ASP A 46 -39.56 -21.50 22.33
N ARG A 47 -39.86 -20.18 22.27
CA ARG A 47 -40.53 -19.60 21.08
C ARG A 47 -39.59 -18.96 20.07
N TYR A 48 -38.28 -18.91 20.29
CA TYR A 48 -37.32 -18.26 19.35
C TYR A 48 -36.12 -19.11 18.96
N ALA A 49 -36.14 -20.41 19.21
CA ALA A 49 -35.19 -21.32 18.56
C ALA A 49 -35.65 -21.53 17.11
N ILE A 50 -35.21 -20.66 16.20
CA ILE A 50 -35.31 -20.90 14.77
C ILE A 50 -34.33 -22.02 14.46
N THR A 51 -34.86 -23.26 14.30
CA THR A 51 -34.04 -24.36 13.81
C THR A 51 -33.57 -24.06 12.39
N PRO A 52 -32.40 -24.56 11.99
CA PRO A 52 -31.89 -24.37 10.61
C PRO A 52 -32.91 -24.78 9.52
N GLU A 53 -33.74 -25.79 9.80
CA GLU A 53 -34.84 -26.23 8.92
C GLU A 53 -35.95 -25.18 8.77
N LYS A 54 -36.30 -24.43 9.81
CA LYS A 54 -37.31 -23.37 9.74
C LYS A 54 -36.76 -22.12 9.03
N LEU A 55 -35.48 -21.84 9.16
CA LEU A 55 -34.81 -20.78 8.41
C LEU A 55 -34.80 -21.13 6.91
N ALA A 56 -34.39 -22.34 6.58
CA ALA A 56 -34.38 -22.84 5.20
C ALA A 56 -35.80 -22.91 4.59
N ALA A 57 -36.83 -23.21 5.38
CA ALA A 57 -38.21 -23.19 4.92
C ALA A 57 -38.73 -21.75 4.65
N ALA A 58 -38.39 -20.77 5.51
CA ALA A 58 -38.73 -19.37 5.33
C ALA A 58 -38.00 -18.76 4.13
N GLU A 59 -36.73 -19.09 3.90
CA GLU A 59 -35.98 -18.68 2.72
C GLU A 59 -36.52 -19.32 1.44
N ARG A 60 -36.97 -20.57 1.49
CA ARG A 60 -37.66 -21.23 0.38
C ARG A 60 -39.02 -20.56 0.03
N GLU A 61 -39.81 -20.16 1.01
CA GLU A 61 -41.06 -19.42 0.78
C GLU A 61 -40.82 -18.02 0.20
N LEU A 62 -39.76 -17.32 0.65
CA LEU A 62 -39.35 -16.02 0.11
C LEU A 62 -38.90 -16.13 -1.36
N PHE A 63 -38.16 -17.19 -1.69
CA PHE A 63 -37.69 -17.46 -3.05
C PHE A 63 -38.83 -17.85 -4.01
N ILE A 64 -39.79 -18.66 -3.56
CA ILE A 64 -40.97 -19.05 -4.31
C ILE A 64 -41.87 -17.83 -4.58
N ASN A 65 -42.03 -16.93 -3.60
CA ASN A 65 -42.81 -15.70 -3.78
C ASN A 65 -42.12 -14.69 -4.71
N GLN A 66 -40.80 -14.64 -4.77
CA GLN A 66 -40.08 -13.81 -5.75
C GLN A 66 -40.10 -14.38 -7.17
N SER A 67 -40.14 -15.71 -7.34
CA SER A 67 -40.25 -16.35 -8.67
C SER A 67 -41.67 -16.30 -9.27
N LEU A 68 -42.67 -16.11 -8.44
CA LEU A 68 -44.07 -15.98 -8.87
C LEU A 68 -44.42 -14.58 -9.44
N TYR A 69 -43.52 -13.61 -9.33
CA TYR A 69 -43.70 -12.26 -9.87
C TYR A 69 -43.06 -12.03 -11.26
N SER A 70 -42.60 -13.09 -11.94
CA SER A 70 -42.20 -13.03 -13.36
C SER A 70 -43.29 -13.63 -14.23
N PRO A 71 -44.03 -12.83 -15.03
CA PRO A 71 -45.25 -13.31 -15.73
C PRO A 71 -45.05 -14.29 -16.89
N ASP A 72 -43.81 -14.66 -17.24
CA ASP A 72 -43.55 -15.35 -18.52
C ASP A 72 -42.86 -16.71 -18.46
N LEU A 73 -42.88 -17.44 -17.32
CA LEU A 73 -42.25 -18.77 -17.25
C LEU A 73 -43.10 -19.78 -16.43
N GLU A 74 -44.20 -20.25 -17.02
CA GLU A 74 -44.84 -21.52 -16.61
C GLU A 74 -44.05 -22.71 -17.18
N ILE A 75 -43.01 -23.17 -16.47
CA ILE A 75 -42.37 -24.46 -16.74
C ILE A 75 -42.97 -25.49 -15.78
N LYS A 76 -43.81 -26.39 -16.31
CA LYS A 76 -44.26 -27.58 -15.62
C LYS A 76 -43.09 -28.54 -15.45
N MET A 77 -42.44 -28.52 -14.30
CA MET A 77 -41.45 -29.51 -13.89
C MET A 77 -41.98 -30.36 -12.73
N GLU A 78 -41.69 -31.67 -12.76
CA GLU A 78 -41.96 -32.57 -11.63
C GLU A 78 -41.16 -32.17 -10.38
N PRO A 79 -41.63 -32.51 -9.15
CA PRO A 79 -41.01 -32.03 -7.90
C PRO A 79 -39.51 -32.37 -7.75
N GLU A 80 -39.08 -33.56 -8.17
CA GLU A 80 -37.66 -33.96 -8.14
C GLU A 80 -36.77 -33.17 -9.11
N GLN A 81 -37.30 -32.80 -10.29
CA GLN A 81 -36.56 -31.95 -11.24
C GLN A 81 -36.46 -30.49 -10.80
N LYS A 82 -37.42 -30.04 -9.94
CA LYS A 82 -37.32 -28.71 -9.31
C LYS A 82 -36.22 -28.62 -8.25
N GLU A 83 -36.02 -29.66 -7.46
CA GLU A 83 -34.91 -29.67 -6.48
C GLU A 83 -33.54 -29.75 -7.15
N GLU A 84 -33.37 -30.58 -8.19
CA GLU A 84 -32.13 -30.67 -8.94
C GLU A 84 -31.85 -29.41 -9.79
N GLY A 85 -32.87 -28.73 -10.26
CA GLY A 85 -32.76 -27.44 -10.94
C GLY A 85 -32.42 -26.31 -9.97
N LEU A 86 -32.97 -26.34 -8.75
CA LEU A 86 -32.70 -25.34 -7.71
C LEU A 86 -31.26 -25.46 -7.16
N THR A 87 -30.81 -26.69 -6.90
CA THR A 87 -29.42 -26.93 -6.47
C THR A 87 -28.42 -26.53 -7.54
N LYS A 88 -28.66 -26.85 -8.81
CA LYS A 88 -27.83 -26.38 -9.93
C LYS A 88 -27.86 -24.86 -10.12
N HIS A 89 -28.98 -24.20 -9.80
CA HIS A 89 -29.10 -22.72 -9.88
C HIS A 89 -28.44 -22.04 -8.67
N VAL A 90 -28.53 -22.59 -7.47
CA VAL A 90 -27.84 -22.12 -6.28
C VAL A 90 -26.33 -22.28 -6.44
N ASP A 91 -25.85 -23.41 -6.97
CA ASP A 91 -24.44 -23.62 -7.31
C ASP A 91 -23.93 -22.69 -8.43
N GLN A 92 -24.81 -22.19 -9.32
CA GLN A 92 -24.46 -21.17 -10.32
C GLN A 92 -24.46 -19.74 -9.78
N ILE A 93 -25.21 -19.44 -8.71
CA ILE A 93 -25.25 -18.11 -8.09
C ILE A 93 -24.03 -17.87 -7.18
N ASP A 94 -23.47 -18.92 -6.60
CA ASP A 94 -22.34 -18.84 -5.66
C ASP A 94 -20.94 -18.91 -6.32
N GLN A 95 -20.83 -19.04 -7.63
CA GLN A 95 -19.53 -18.87 -8.29
C GLN A 95 -19.29 -17.38 -8.56
N PRO A 96 -18.20 -16.79 -8.05
CA PRO A 96 -17.85 -15.42 -8.41
C PRO A 96 -17.59 -15.35 -9.90
N SER A 97 -18.62 -14.96 -10.66
CA SER A 97 -18.66 -14.86 -12.14
C SER A 97 -17.59 -13.92 -12.75
N THR A 98 -16.62 -13.49 -11.96
CA THR A 98 -15.66 -12.43 -12.26
C THR A 98 -14.20 -12.88 -12.30
N ILE A 99 -13.90 -14.11 -11.89
CA ILE A 99 -12.55 -14.64 -12.03
C ILE A 99 -12.27 -14.89 -13.51
N LEU A 100 -11.35 -14.10 -14.06
CA LEU A 100 -10.91 -14.25 -15.43
C LEU A 100 -9.91 -15.40 -15.53
N ARG A 101 -9.98 -16.17 -16.61
CA ARG A 101 -9.04 -17.28 -16.90
C ARG A 101 -8.53 -17.21 -18.33
N GLY A 102 -7.35 -17.83 -18.56
CA GLY A 102 -6.77 -17.96 -19.89
C GLY A 102 -6.47 -16.63 -20.58
N LYS A 103 -6.78 -16.53 -21.89
CA LYS A 103 -6.43 -15.36 -22.73
C LYS A 103 -7.02 -14.04 -22.21
N ARG A 104 -8.21 -14.06 -21.62
CA ARG A 104 -8.84 -12.84 -21.08
C ARG A 104 -8.10 -12.31 -19.86
N LEU A 105 -7.66 -13.19 -18.96
CA LEU A 105 -6.83 -12.78 -17.81
C LEU A 105 -5.49 -12.22 -18.30
N ALA A 106 -4.84 -12.89 -19.27
CA ALA A 106 -3.57 -12.42 -19.81
C ALA A 106 -3.69 -11.02 -20.44
N LEU A 107 -4.73 -10.75 -21.20
CA LEU A 107 -4.95 -9.45 -21.84
C LEU A 107 -5.27 -8.34 -20.82
N ALA A 108 -6.11 -8.64 -19.80
CA ALA A 108 -6.37 -7.72 -18.70
C ALA A 108 -5.08 -7.39 -17.94
N PHE A 109 -4.26 -8.41 -17.71
CA PHE A 109 -3.00 -8.27 -16.98
C PHE A 109 -1.98 -7.45 -17.76
N VAL A 110 -1.85 -7.65 -19.07
CA VAL A 110 -0.99 -6.81 -19.93
C VAL A 110 -1.41 -5.35 -19.87
N GLY A 111 -2.71 -5.03 -19.91
CA GLY A 111 -3.20 -3.65 -19.73
C GLY A 111 -2.80 -3.05 -18.38
N MET A 112 -2.88 -3.83 -17.30
CA MET A 112 -2.45 -3.39 -15.98
C MET A 112 -0.92 -3.23 -15.89
N LEU A 113 -0.14 -4.11 -16.51
CA LEU A 113 1.33 -3.98 -16.59
C LEU A 113 1.74 -2.71 -17.35
N LEU A 114 1.05 -2.40 -18.46
CA LEU A 114 1.26 -1.14 -19.20
C LEU A 114 0.94 0.09 -18.35
N SER A 115 -0.11 0.03 -17.52
CA SER A 115 -0.44 1.11 -16.58
C SER A 115 0.63 1.31 -15.52
N VAL A 116 1.18 0.22 -14.97
CA VAL A 116 2.28 0.26 -14.00
C VAL A 116 3.56 0.77 -14.67
N LEU A 117 3.83 0.34 -15.90
CA LEU A 117 4.96 0.83 -16.69
C LEU A 117 4.86 2.34 -16.90
N LEU A 118 3.67 2.83 -17.27
CA LEU A 118 3.39 4.23 -17.51
C LEU A 118 3.77 5.11 -16.30
N ILE A 119 3.23 4.80 -15.10
CA ILE A 119 3.53 5.58 -13.89
C ILE A 119 4.98 5.42 -13.44
N SER A 120 5.59 4.25 -13.64
CA SER A 120 6.97 3.98 -13.23
C SER A 120 7.96 4.67 -14.16
N LEU A 121 7.68 4.68 -15.45
CA LEU A 121 8.49 5.35 -16.46
C LEU A 121 8.45 6.87 -16.24
N ASP A 122 7.25 7.45 -16.02
CA ASP A 122 7.09 8.88 -15.75
C ASP A 122 7.89 9.36 -14.53
N GLN A 123 7.99 8.54 -13.48
CA GLN A 123 8.78 8.86 -12.29
C GLN A 123 10.29 8.84 -12.56
N THR A 124 10.76 7.97 -13.43
CA THR A 124 12.19 7.71 -13.62
C THR A 124 12.80 8.44 -14.81
N ILE A 125 12.03 8.67 -15.87
CA ILE A 125 12.44 9.32 -17.12
C ILE A 125 12.85 10.79 -16.90
N LEU A 126 12.28 11.43 -15.88
CA LEU A 126 12.50 12.84 -15.58
C LEU A 126 13.89 13.12 -14.98
N SER A 127 14.51 12.15 -14.33
CA SER A 127 15.77 12.34 -13.59
C SER A 127 16.89 12.98 -14.40
N PRO A 128 17.23 12.53 -15.62
CA PRO A 128 18.26 13.18 -16.45
C PRO A 128 17.77 14.49 -17.09
N ALA A 129 16.47 14.68 -17.26
CA ALA A 129 15.89 15.88 -17.85
C ALA A 129 15.85 17.08 -16.89
N LEU A 130 15.81 16.85 -15.57
CA LEU A 130 15.66 17.91 -14.55
C LEU A 130 16.68 19.05 -14.68
N PRO A 131 18.00 18.82 -14.86
CA PRO A 131 18.97 19.91 -15.00
C PRO A 131 18.72 20.77 -16.25
N VAL A 132 18.34 20.13 -17.37
CA VAL A 132 18.04 20.82 -18.63
C VAL A 132 16.76 21.65 -18.51
N ILE A 133 15.72 21.12 -17.87
CA ILE A 133 14.48 21.83 -17.57
C ILE A 133 14.76 23.07 -16.71
N ALA A 134 15.54 22.89 -15.64
CA ALA A 134 15.91 23.99 -14.74
C ALA A 134 16.70 25.09 -15.44
N SER A 135 17.62 24.71 -16.33
CA SER A 135 18.37 25.64 -17.14
C SER A 135 17.47 26.41 -18.14
N ASN A 136 16.55 25.69 -18.81
CA ASN A 136 15.64 26.30 -19.80
C ASN A 136 14.68 27.33 -19.16
N PHE A 137 14.27 27.11 -17.93
CA PHE A 137 13.37 28.02 -17.20
C PHE A 137 14.09 28.98 -16.24
N ASN A 138 15.43 28.91 -16.12
CA ASN A 138 16.23 29.64 -15.12
C ASN A 138 15.69 29.45 -13.68
N ALA A 139 15.27 28.24 -13.34
CA ALA A 139 14.55 27.91 -12.12
C ALA A 139 15.21 26.75 -11.34
N LEU A 140 16.55 26.88 -11.12
CA LEU A 140 17.33 25.88 -10.38
C LEU A 140 16.83 25.66 -8.95
N ASP A 141 16.31 26.69 -8.30
CA ASP A 141 15.72 26.68 -6.98
C ASP A 141 14.39 25.89 -6.90
N GLN A 142 13.73 25.69 -8.05
CA GLN A 142 12.42 25.03 -8.12
C GLN A 142 12.49 23.56 -8.60
N ILE A 143 13.67 23.02 -8.89
CA ILE A 143 13.85 21.63 -9.34
C ILE A 143 13.19 20.63 -8.39
N GLY A 144 13.37 20.84 -7.09
CA GLY A 144 12.79 19.98 -6.07
C GLY A 144 11.26 19.89 -6.15
N TRP A 145 10.60 21.00 -6.54
CA TRP A 145 9.15 21.04 -6.67
C TRP A 145 8.61 20.24 -7.85
N ILE A 146 9.35 20.16 -8.96
CA ILE A 146 8.95 19.38 -10.15
C ILE A 146 8.79 17.89 -9.79
N ALA A 147 9.70 17.34 -8.99
CA ALA A 147 9.61 15.95 -8.53
C ALA A 147 8.60 15.78 -7.40
N SER A 148 8.60 16.71 -6.43
CA SER A 148 7.82 16.58 -5.18
C SER A 148 6.34 16.80 -5.37
N ALA A 149 5.92 17.71 -6.27
CA ALA A 149 4.51 17.97 -6.53
C ALA A 149 3.77 16.69 -6.93
N TYR A 150 4.38 15.85 -7.75
CA TYR A 150 3.86 14.55 -8.13
C TYR A 150 3.71 13.61 -6.92
N LEU A 151 4.76 13.47 -6.10
CA LEU A 151 4.73 12.57 -4.94
C LEU A 151 3.75 13.04 -3.86
N ILE A 152 3.68 14.34 -3.59
CA ILE A 152 2.75 14.94 -2.64
C ILE A 152 1.31 14.58 -3.02
N THR A 153 0.93 14.82 -4.27
CA THR A 153 -0.44 14.53 -4.72
C THR A 153 -0.70 13.04 -4.82
N GLN A 154 0.26 12.23 -5.27
CA GLN A 154 0.13 10.78 -5.31
C GLN A 154 -0.17 10.21 -3.91
N VAL A 155 0.60 10.60 -2.91
CA VAL A 155 0.39 10.12 -1.52
C VAL A 155 -0.94 10.61 -0.96
N SER A 156 -1.26 11.89 -1.17
CA SER A 156 -2.46 12.53 -0.61
C SER A 156 -3.76 11.91 -1.12
N PHE A 157 -3.81 11.57 -2.42
CA PHE A 157 -5.03 11.06 -3.06
C PHE A 157 -5.19 9.54 -2.98
N LEU A 158 -4.16 8.81 -2.53
CA LEU A 158 -4.16 7.35 -2.49
C LEU A 158 -5.34 6.77 -1.69
N LEU A 159 -5.57 7.29 -0.48
CA LEU A 159 -6.66 6.85 0.39
C LEU A 159 -8.04 7.26 -0.14
N LEU A 160 -8.14 8.43 -0.81
CA LEU A 160 -9.38 8.86 -1.45
C LEU A 160 -9.77 7.92 -2.61
N TYR A 161 -8.80 7.50 -3.44
CA TYR A 161 -9.07 6.52 -4.50
C TYR A 161 -9.56 5.17 -3.95
N ALA A 162 -9.09 4.75 -2.77
CA ALA A 162 -9.62 3.55 -2.13
C ALA A 162 -11.12 3.68 -1.81
N GLN A 163 -11.57 4.83 -1.31
CA GLN A 163 -13.00 5.09 -1.10
C GLN A 163 -13.77 5.10 -2.42
N LEU A 164 -13.21 5.71 -3.46
CA LEU A 164 -13.81 5.72 -4.79
C LEU A 164 -13.98 4.30 -5.35
N LEU A 165 -12.99 3.42 -5.18
CA LEU A 165 -13.03 2.03 -5.65
C LEU A 165 -14.04 1.16 -4.89
N VAL A 166 -14.37 1.50 -3.65
CA VAL A 166 -15.44 0.84 -2.88
C VAL A 166 -16.82 1.37 -3.29
N THR A 167 -16.93 2.66 -3.60
CA THR A 167 -18.21 3.35 -3.83
C THR A 167 -18.66 3.27 -5.28
N TYR A 168 -17.72 3.29 -6.22
CA TYR A 168 -17.99 3.31 -7.67
C TYR A 168 -17.47 2.05 -8.35
N ASN A 169 -17.86 1.89 -9.62
CA ASN A 169 -17.35 0.82 -10.47
C ASN A 169 -15.84 0.99 -10.71
N ARG A 170 -15.05 -0.01 -10.30
CA ARG A 170 -13.57 0.01 -10.33
C ARG A 170 -12.98 0.24 -11.72
N ARG A 171 -13.63 -0.30 -12.77
CA ARG A 171 -13.23 -0.08 -14.17
C ARG A 171 -13.25 1.40 -14.54
N TRP A 172 -14.34 2.11 -14.21
CA TRP A 172 -14.47 3.53 -14.53
C TRP A 172 -13.53 4.40 -13.72
N ILE A 173 -13.32 4.09 -12.42
CA ILE A 173 -12.34 4.80 -11.59
C ILE A 173 -10.94 4.65 -12.17
N PHE A 174 -10.58 3.45 -12.65
CA PHE A 174 -9.29 3.21 -13.29
C PHE A 174 -9.11 4.01 -14.57
N VAL A 175 -10.10 4.00 -15.46
CA VAL A 175 -10.08 4.79 -16.72
C VAL A 175 -9.97 6.29 -16.43
N VAL A 176 -10.75 6.81 -15.48
CA VAL A 176 -10.67 8.23 -15.05
C VAL A 176 -9.29 8.57 -14.48
N ALA A 177 -8.70 7.69 -13.68
CA ALA A 177 -7.36 7.90 -13.13
C ALA A 177 -6.30 8.00 -14.23
N ILE A 178 -6.34 7.12 -15.25
CA ILE A 178 -5.44 7.21 -16.41
C ILE A 178 -5.68 8.52 -17.16
N PHE A 179 -6.94 8.89 -17.38
CA PHE A 179 -7.27 10.12 -18.09
C PHE A 179 -6.75 11.37 -17.36
N ILE A 180 -6.85 11.43 -16.02
CA ILE A 180 -6.27 12.52 -15.21
C ILE A 180 -4.75 12.52 -15.33
N PHE A 181 -4.10 11.35 -15.32
CA PHE A 181 -2.66 11.23 -15.51
C PHE A 181 -2.22 11.78 -16.87
N GLU A 182 -2.93 11.44 -17.94
CA GLU A 182 -2.65 11.91 -19.29
C GLU A 182 -2.85 13.44 -19.45
N ILE A 183 -3.89 14.00 -18.82
CA ILE A 183 -4.06 15.47 -18.76
C ILE A 183 -2.86 16.11 -18.07
N GLY A 184 -2.39 15.57 -16.96
CA GLY A 184 -1.21 16.07 -16.27
C GLY A 184 0.04 15.99 -17.14
N SER A 185 0.25 14.88 -17.85
CA SER A 185 1.35 14.68 -18.80
C SER A 185 1.27 15.67 -19.96
N LEU A 186 0.07 15.92 -20.50
CA LEU A 186 -0.15 16.91 -21.54
C LEU A 186 0.21 18.33 -21.07
N ILE A 187 -0.24 18.73 -19.87
CA ILE A 187 0.09 20.03 -19.27
C ILE A 187 1.62 20.15 -19.14
N CYS A 188 2.31 19.11 -18.67
CA CYS A 188 3.77 19.11 -18.57
C CYS A 188 4.44 19.26 -19.94
N ALA A 189 3.96 18.55 -20.96
CA ALA A 189 4.54 18.56 -22.31
C ALA A 189 4.44 19.94 -22.99
N VAL A 190 3.36 20.67 -22.74
CA VAL A 190 3.12 21.99 -23.34
C VAL A 190 3.46 23.15 -22.42
N SER A 191 4.01 22.91 -21.23
CA SER A 191 4.27 23.93 -20.21
C SER A 191 5.14 25.10 -20.75
N PRO A 192 4.67 26.34 -20.61
CA PRO A 192 5.44 27.53 -21.01
C PRO A 192 6.43 27.97 -19.92
N ASP A 193 6.16 27.63 -18.65
CA ASP A 193 6.95 28.03 -17.50
C ASP A 193 7.02 26.88 -16.47
N VAL A 194 7.86 27.04 -15.44
CA VAL A 194 8.09 26.05 -14.40
C VAL A 194 6.87 25.85 -13.51
N ILE A 195 6.04 26.87 -13.28
CA ILE A 195 4.85 26.78 -12.44
C ILE A 195 3.80 25.90 -13.11
N CYS A 196 3.57 26.10 -14.40
CA CYS A 196 2.70 25.25 -15.21
C CYS A 196 3.19 23.79 -15.21
N LEU A 197 4.50 23.57 -15.30
CA LEU A 197 5.09 22.24 -15.20
C LEU A 197 4.82 21.59 -13.83
N ILE A 198 5.00 22.34 -12.73
CA ILE A 198 4.72 21.85 -11.36
C ILE A 198 3.25 21.50 -11.20
N ILE A 199 2.33 22.31 -11.72
CA ILE A 199 0.89 22.04 -11.71
C ILE A 199 0.58 20.76 -12.52
N GLY A 200 1.17 20.62 -13.71
CA GLY A 200 1.04 19.41 -14.51
C GLY A 200 1.51 18.17 -13.76
N ARG A 201 2.65 18.26 -13.07
CA ARG A 201 3.17 17.19 -12.20
C ARG A 201 2.19 16.83 -11.06
N ALA A 202 1.61 17.84 -10.41
CA ALA A 202 0.61 17.63 -9.37
C ALA A 202 -0.64 16.89 -9.92
N VAL A 203 -1.12 17.26 -11.10
CA VAL A 203 -2.25 16.58 -11.76
C VAL A 203 -1.89 15.14 -12.14
N SER A 204 -0.71 14.91 -12.72
CA SER A 204 -0.22 13.55 -13.03
C SER A 204 -0.15 12.69 -11.77
N GLY A 205 0.31 13.23 -10.63
CA GLY A 205 0.38 12.52 -9.36
C GLY A 205 -1.00 12.07 -8.84
N ILE A 206 -2.05 12.90 -9.00
CA ILE A 206 -3.43 12.52 -8.69
C ILE A 206 -3.83 11.28 -9.51
N GLY A 207 -3.59 11.30 -10.82
CA GLY A 207 -3.88 10.16 -11.69
C GLY A 207 -3.09 8.90 -11.30
N ALA A 208 -1.81 9.05 -11.01
CA ALA A 208 -0.92 7.96 -10.62
C ALA A 208 -1.37 7.23 -9.34
N ALA A 209 -1.88 7.97 -8.34
CA ALA A 209 -2.47 7.36 -7.14
C ALA A 209 -3.62 6.42 -7.50
N GLY A 210 -4.52 6.87 -8.36
CA GLY A 210 -5.67 6.09 -8.80
C GLY A 210 -5.28 4.88 -9.65
N ILE A 211 -4.34 5.02 -10.57
CA ILE A 211 -3.82 3.92 -11.39
C ILE A 211 -3.26 2.82 -10.49
N PHE A 212 -2.36 3.18 -9.56
CA PHE A 212 -1.68 2.21 -8.70
C PHE A 212 -2.64 1.39 -7.85
N ILE A 213 -3.55 2.04 -7.11
CA ILE A 213 -4.52 1.35 -6.25
C ILE A 213 -5.57 0.59 -7.06
N SER A 214 -5.99 1.11 -8.21
CA SER A 214 -6.91 0.39 -9.09
C SER A 214 -6.32 -0.92 -9.60
N CYS A 215 -5.05 -0.93 -10.01
CA CYS A 215 -4.35 -2.15 -10.43
C CYS A 215 -4.36 -3.21 -9.33
N LEU A 216 -3.97 -2.82 -8.10
CA LEU A 216 -3.92 -3.75 -6.96
C LEU A 216 -5.31 -4.29 -6.57
N SER A 217 -6.34 -3.44 -6.65
CA SER A 217 -7.73 -3.81 -6.31
C SER A 217 -8.37 -4.68 -7.39
N ILE A 218 -8.14 -4.36 -8.67
CA ILE A 218 -8.72 -5.09 -9.79
C ILE A 218 -8.11 -6.50 -9.90
N ILE A 219 -6.79 -6.65 -9.64
CA ILE A 219 -6.18 -7.99 -9.56
C ILE A 219 -6.91 -8.84 -8.53
N ALA A 220 -7.21 -8.29 -7.37
CA ALA A 220 -7.92 -9.03 -6.33
C ALA A 220 -9.34 -9.47 -6.77
N ASP A 221 -9.99 -8.69 -7.64
CA ASP A 221 -11.32 -9.02 -8.15
C ASP A 221 -11.36 -10.10 -9.21
N ILE A 222 -10.33 -10.12 -10.09
CA ILE A 222 -10.34 -10.94 -11.29
C ILE A 222 -9.52 -12.22 -11.15
N THR A 223 -8.82 -12.40 -10.01
CA THR A 223 -7.92 -13.53 -9.77
C THR A 223 -8.16 -14.21 -8.44
N GLU A 224 -7.90 -15.50 -8.41
CA GLU A 224 -7.90 -16.27 -7.17
C GLU A 224 -6.76 -15.82 -6.25
N LEU A 225 -6.97 -15.88 -4.94
CA LEU A 225 -5.98 -15.46 -3.94
C LEU A 225 -4.62 -16.17 -4.12
N GLN A 226 -4.63 -17.43 -4.53
CA GLN A 226 -3.42 -18.23 -4.78
C GLN A 226 -2.58 -17.74 -5.98
N ASP A 227 -3.19 -17.06 -6.97
CA ASP A 227 -2.50 -16.56 -8.16
C ASP A 227 -2.01 -15.11 -8.01
N ARG A 228 -2.57 -14.36 -7.07
CA ARG A 228 -2.19 -12.96 -6.81
C ARG A 228 -0.69 -12.75 -6.59
N PRO A 229 0.04 -13.60 -5.83
CA PRO A 229 1.47 -13.40 -5.61
C PRO A 229 2.30 -13.37 -6.89
N LYS A 230 1.98 -14.24 -7.88
CA LYS A 230 2.66 -14.27 -9.18
C LYS A 230 2.45 -12.99 -9.97
N LEU A 231 1.21 -12.50 -9.99
CA LEU A 231 0.83 -11.31 -10.75
C LEU A 231 1.38 -10.04 -10.10
N LEU A 232 1.31 -9.92 -8.78
CA LEU A 232 1.87 -8.80 -8.04
C LEU A 232 3.39 -8.75 -8.13
N GLY A 233 4.08 -9.92 -8.14
CA GLY A 233 5.52 -10.00 -8.39
C GLY A 233 5.92 -9.39 -9.73
N SER A 234 5.10 -9.57 -10.77
CA SER A 234 5.36 -9.00 -12.11
C SER A 234 5.24 -7.47 -12.13
N PHE A 235 4.45 -6.84 -11.24
CA PHE A 235 4.44 -5.37 -11.09
C PHE A 235 5.79 -4.84 -10.60
N GLY A 236 6.38 -5.54 -9.62
CA GLY A 236 7.75 -5.22 -9.18
C GLY A 236 8.77 -5.31 -10.31
N ALA A 237 8.62 -6.32 -11.17
CA ALA A 237 9.47 -6.50 -12.34
C ALA A 237 9.37 -5.33 -13.34
N VAL A 238 8.16 -4.88 -13.64
CA VAL A 238 7.92 -3.74 -14.53
C VAL A 238 8.48 -2.45 -13.93
N PHE A 239 8.27 -2.22 -12.63
CA PHE A 239 8.82 -1.06 -11.94
C PHE A 239 10.35 -1.01 -11.99
N ALA A 240 11.02 -2.15 -11.76
CA ALA A 240 12.47 -2.24 -11.84
C ALA A 240 12.98 -2.05 -13.27
N ALA A 241 12.31 -2.60 -14.28
CA ALA A 241 12.63 -2.38 -15.69
C ALA A 241 12.50 -0.88 -16.06
N ALA A 242 11.43 -0.22 -15.63
CA ALA A 242 11.22 1.22 -15.82
C ALA A 242 12.31 2.07 -15.14
N SER A 243 12.82 1.63 -13.99
CA SER A 243 13.89 2.32 -13.26
C SER A 243 15.23 2.33 -14.01
N VAL A 244 15.44 1.37 -14.91
CA VAL A 244 16.62 1.31 -15.79
C VAL A 244 16.37 2.01 -17.12
N VAL A 245 15.25 1.65 -17.77
CA VAL A 245 14.90 2.19 -19.09
C VAL A 245 14.59 3.68 -19.02
N GLY A 246 13.98 4.13 -17.92
CA GLY A 246 13.56 5.53 -17.73
C GLY A 246 14.70 6.53 -17.90
N PRO A 247 15.77 6.46 -17.10
CA PRO A 247 16.90 7.40 -17.23
C PRO A 247 17.60 7.31 -18.58
N LEU A 248 17.73 6.11 -19.18
CA LEU A 248 18.32 5.94 -20.51
C LEU A 248 17.48 6.63 -21.58
N LEU A 249 16.17 6.39 -21.57
CA LEU A 249 15.24 6.96 -22.51
C LEU A 249 15.10 8.47 -22.31
N GLY A 250 15.02 8.93 -21.05
CA GLY A 250 14.91 10.34 -20.69
C GLY A 250 16.14 11.13 -21.11
N GLY A 251 17.35 10.58 -20.93
CA GLY A 251 18.59 11.17 -21.43
C GLY A 251 18.58 11.27 -22.96
N ALA A 252 18.30 10.17 -23.65
CA ALA A 252 18.27 10.14 -25.13
C ALA A 252 17.22 11.13 -25.70
N LEU A 253 16.02 11.17 -25.14
CA LEU A 253 14.99 12.11 -25.58
C LEU A 253 15.38 13.57 -25.32
N THR A 254 16.01 13.84 -24.19
CA THR A 254 16.44 15.19 -23.81
C THR A 254 17.60 15.67 -24.69
N ASP A 255 18.56 14.79 -25.00
CA ASP A 255 19.76 15.15 -25.77
C ASP A 255 19.48 15.28 -27.28
N HIS A 256 18.60 14.40 -27.85
CA HIS A 256 18.38 14.35 -29.30
C HIS A 256 17.11 15.06 -29.78
N LEU A 257 16.10 15.23 -28.90
CA LEU A 257 14.82 15.86 -29.27
C LEU A 257 14.52 17.06 -28.37
N SER A 258 13.86 16.82 -27.25
CA SER A 258 13.53 17.79 -26.23
C SER A 258 13.07 17.06 -24.97
N TRP A 259 13.33 17.62 -23.79
CA TRP A 259 12.81 17.11 -22.51
C TRP A 259 11.27 16.97 -22.50
N ARG A 260 10.56 17.73 -23.32
CA ARG A 260 9.09 17.64 -23.45
C ARG A 260 8.61 16.25 -23.92
N TRP A 261 9.43 15.55 -24.68
CA TRP A 261 9.13 14.20 -25.13
C TRP A 261 9.07 13.17 -24.02
N CYS A 262 9.69 13.44 -22.86
CA CYS A 262 9.55 12.62 -21.67
C CYS A 262 8.09 12.56 -21.19
N PHE A 263 7.27 13.56 -21.49
CA PHE A 263 5.85 13.61 -21.18
C PHE A 263 4.96 13.21 -22.37
N TRP A 264 5.33 13.60 -23.60
CA TRP A 264 4.57 13.21 -24.79
C TRP A 264 4.46 11.70 -24.98
N ILE A 265 5.47 10.92 -24.57
CA ILE A 265 5.49 9.45 -24.69
C ILE A 265 4.40 8.77 -23.84
N ASN A 266 3.91 9.43 -22.79
CA ASN A 266 2.84 8.88 -21.94
C ASN A 266 1.52 8.81 -22.70
N LEU A 267 1.19 9.79 -23.56
CA LEU A 267 -0.12 9.87 -24.21
C LEU A 267 -0.47 8.64 -25.09
N PRO A 268 0.38 8.20 -26.02
CA PRO A 268 0.09 6.99 -26.76
C PRO A 268 0.04 5.73 -25.89
N CYS A 269 0.89 5.64 -24.87
CA CYS A 269 0.88 4.52 -23.92
C CYS A 269 -0.41 4.49 -23.11
N GLY A 270 -0.88 5.63 -22.62
CA GLY A 270 -2.15 5.75 -21.89
C GLY A 270 -3.36 5.42 -22.75
N ALA A 271 -3.38 5.86 -24.01
CA ALA A 271 -4.46 5.53 -24.94
C ALA A 271 -4.57 4.01 -25.17
N ILE A 272 -3.44 3.31 -25.39
CA ILE A 272 -3.38 1.85 -25.53
C ILE A 272 -3.87 1.18 -24.24
N THR A 273 -3.47 1.70 -23.09
CA THR A 273 -3.86 1.20 -21.77
C THR A 273 -5.37 1.32 -21.54
N ILE A 274 -5.96 2.50 -21.80
CA ILE A 274 -7.41 2.74 -21.67
C ILE A 274 -8.18 1.79 -22.59
N PHE A 275 -7.74 1.65 -23.85
CA PHE A 275 -8.38 0.73 -24.80
C PHE A 275 -8.34 -0.72 -24.31
N SER A 276 -7.20 -1.19 -23.83
CA SER A 276 -7.03 -2.55 -23.30
C SER A 276 -7.96 -2.81 -22.10
N ILE A 277 -8.02 -1.86 -21.16
CA ILE A 277 -8.89 -1.94 -19.96
C ILE A 277 -10.34 -1.99 -20.37
N PHE A 278 -10.74 -1.14 -21.33
CA PHE A 278 -12.12 -1.06 -21.80
C PHE A 278 -12.60 -2.33 -22.47
N MET A 279 -11.73 -3.05 -23.17
CA MET A 279 -12.06 -4.30 -23.85
C MET A 279 -12.18 -5.50 -22.92
N VAL A 280 -11.44 -5.52 -21.80
CA VAL A 280 -11.23 -6.76 -21.07
C VAL A 280 -11.77 -6.77 -19.65
N ILE A 281 -11.67 -5.65 -18.92
CA ILE A 281 -12.12 -5.60 -17.53
C ILE A 281 -13.66 -5.57 -17.49
N PRO A 282 -14.29 -6.55 -16.80
CA PRO A 282 -15.73 -6.62 -16.73
C PRO A 282 -16.33 -5.41 -16.02
N ASN A 283 -17.47 -4.96 -16.49
CA ASN A 283 -18.22 -3.85 -15.91
C ASN A 283 -19.05 -4.36 -14.72
N LYS A 284 -18.43 -4.43 -13.53
CA LYS A 284 -19.15 -4.79 -12.29
C LYS A 284 -19.92 -3.58 -11.77
N PRO A 285 -21.21 -3.72 -11.43
CA PRO A 285 -21.90 -2.66 -10.72
C PRO A 285 -21.23 -2.41 -9.36
N ALA A 286 -21.21 -1.16 -8.93
CA ALA A 286 -20.77 -0.81 -7.58
C ALA A 286 -21.74 -1.43 -6.55
N LEU A 287 -21.21 -1.78 -5.38
CA LEU A 287 -22.03 -2.26 -4.27
C LEU A 287 -23.07 -1.20 -3.88
N PRO A 288 -24.31 -1.59 -3.56
CA PRO A 288 -25.32 -0.66 -3.10
C PRO A 288 -24.88 -0.01 -1.78
N LEU A 289 -25.25 1.25 -1.59
CA LEU A 289 -25.07 1.94 -0.32
C LEU A 289 -26.01 1.33 0.73
N SER A 290 -25.56 1.13 1.97
CA SER A 290 -26.44 0.70 3.06
C SER A 290 -27.49 1.77 3.38
N ASP A 291 -28.65 1.38 3.91
CA ASP A 291 -29.76 2.30 4.23
C ASP A 291 -29.33 3.44 5.15
N LYS A 292 -28.53 3.14 6.18
CA LYS A 292 -27.97 4.16 7.08
C LYS A 292 -27.07 5.18 6.36
N LEU A 293 -26.33 4.72 5.35
CA LEU A 293 -25.46 5.59 4.58
C LEU A 293 -26.27 6.42 3.56
N LEU A 294 -27.34 5.85 3.01
CA LEU A 294 -28.28 6.57 2.14
C LEU A 294 -28.90 7.75 2.88
N GLU A 295 -29.42 7.53 4.10
CA GLU A 295 -29.97 8.59 4.95
C GLU A 295 -28.96 9.69 5.24
N LEU A 296 -27.70 9.35 5.54
CA LEU A 296 -26.65 10.32 5.82
C LEU A 296 -26.30 11.14 4.56
N VAL A 297 -26.26 10.50 3.40
CA VAL A 297 -25.99 11.16 2.13
C VAL A 297 -27.14 12.10 1.76
N ASP A 298 -28.39 11.70 1.99
CA ASP A 298 -29.58 12.53 1.80
C ASP A 298 -29.56 13.77 2.69
N ARG A 299 -29.21 13.61 3.96
CA ARG A 299 -29.01 14.74 4.89
C ARG A 299 -27.93 15.71 4.41
N ARG A 300 -26.82 15.20 3.87
CA ARG A 300 -25.74 16.05 3.32
C ARG A 300 -26.20 16.82 2.10
N TRP A 301 -26.85 16.15 1.16
CA TRP A 301 -27.37 16.81 -0.04
C TRP A 301 -28.46 17.83 0.32
N SER A 302 -29.34 17.50 1.24
CA SER A 302 -30.33 18.44 1.77
C SER A 302 -29.68 19.67 2.40
N ALA A 303 -28.58 19.50 3.17
CA ALA A 303 -27.84 20.62 3.76
C ALA A 303 -27.16 21.49 2.69
N ILE A 304 -26.52 20.89 1.67
CA ILE A 304 -25.85 21.61 0.59
C ILE A 304 -26.86 22.38 -0.29
N THR A 305 -28.02 21.80 -0.57
CA THR A 305 -29.03 22.36 -1.45
C THR A 305 -30.13 23.13 -0.73
N PHE A 306 -29.98 23.32 0.60
CA PHE A 306 -31.02 23.90 1.45
C PHE A 306 -32.38 23.21 1.31
N GLY A 307 -32.37 21.88 1.17
CA GLY A 307 -33.59 21.06 1.01
C GLY A 307 -34.27 21.15 -0.35
N LYS A 308 -33.71 21.90 -1.31
CA LYS A 308 -34.36 22.14 -2.60
C LYS A 308 -34.26 20.97 -3.56
N TRP A 309 -33.23 20.15 -3.44
CA TRP A 309 -32.99 19.03 -4.36
C TRP A 309 -32.08 17.97 -3.76
N ILE A 310 -32.45 16.72 -3.92
CA ILE A 310 -31.61 15.56 -3.58
C ILE A 310 -31.41 14.76 -4.87
N PRO A 311 -30.16 14.42 -5.24
CA PRO A 311 -29.93 13.59 -6.43
C PRO A 311 -30.61 12.23 -6.31
N PRO A 312 -31.07 11.60 -7.41
CA PRO A 312 -31.66 10.27 -7.37
C PRO A 312 -30.78 9.26 -6.63
N HIS A 313 -31.39 8.45 -5.77
CA HIS A 313 -30.69 7.42 -5.01
C HIS A 313 -29.84 6.53 -5.93
N GLN A 314 -28.64 6.16 -5.46
CA GLN A 314 -27.66 5.36 -6.21
C GLN A 314 -27.09 6.04 -7.49
N SER A 315 -27.46 7.28 -7.81
CA SER A 315 -26.81 8.03 -8.90
C SER A 315 -25.35 8.31 -8.58
N VAL A 316 -24.54 8.57 -9.61
CA VAL A 316 -23.11 8.94 -9.44
C VAL A 316 -22.98 10.17 -8.54
N LEU A 317 -23.84 11.17 -8.76
CA LEU A 317 -23.82 12.41 -7.99
C LEU A 317 -24.25 12.20 -6.53
N HIS A 318 -25.27 11.35 -6.28
CA HIS A 318 -25.68 11.00 -4.92
C HIS A 318 -24.53 10.33 -4.13
N LYS A 319 -23.83 9.39 -4.77
CA LYS A 319 -22.70 8.68 -4.16
C LYS A 319 -21.52 9.59 -3.80
N LEU A 320 -21.33 10.75 -4.45
CA LEU A 320 -20.34 11.75 -4.06
C LEU A 320 -20.53 12.23 -2.61
N GLY A 321 -21.78 12.29 -2.13
CA GLY A 321 -22.09 12.64 -0.73
C GLY A 321 -21.55 11.63 0.29
N SER A 322 -21.23 10.39 -0.12
CA SER A 322 -20.66 9.37 0.75
C SER A 322 -19.13 9.50 0.94
N LEU A 323 -18.45 10.29 0.09
CA LEU A 323 -17.01 10.49 0.17
C LEU A 323 -16.62 11.41 1.32
N ASP A 324 -15.47 11.15 1.89
CA ASP A 324 -14.88 12.01 2.91
C ASP A 324 -14.03 13.13 2.31
N VAL A 325 -14.71 14.11 1.73
CA VAL A 325 -14.05 15.27 1.09
C VAL A 325 -13.25 16.09 2.10
N VAL A 326 -13.75 16.23 3.34
CA VAL A 326 -13.06 16.99 4.39
C VAL A 326 -11.80 16.26 4.84
N GLY A 327 -11.89 14.96 5.10
CA GLY A 327 -10.71 14.13 5.40
C GLY A 327 -9.68 14.17 4.27
N ALA A 328 -10.13 14.13 3.00
CA ALA A 328 -9.22 14.24 1.85
C ALA A 328 -8.49 15.60 1.81
N PHE A 329 -9.20 16.71 2.10
CA PHE A 329 -8.60 18.04 2.15
C PHE A 329 -7.58 18.16 3.31
N LEU A 330 -7.93 17.65 4.48
CA LEU A 330 -7.04 17.60 5.64
C LEU A 330 -5.79 16.73 5.33
N MET A 331 -5.96 15.62 4.63
CA MET A 331 -4.85 14.76 4.23
C MET A 331 -3.89 15.46 3.26
N VAL A 332 -4.40 16.18 2.26
CA VAL A 332 -3.56 16.98 1.35
C VAL A 332 -2.74 18.00 2.14
N GLY A 333 -3.39 18.76 3.03
CA GLY A 333 -2.71 19.74 3.89
C GLY A 333 -1.66 19.08 4.80
N LEU A 334 -2.00 17.93 5.38
CA LEU A 334 -1.10 17.14 6.23
C LEU A 334 0.17 16.73 5.47
N ILE A 335 0.02 16.18 4.25
CA ILE A 335 1.17 15.74 3.45
C ILE A 335 2.03 16.92 2.99
N ILE A 336 1.41 18.02 2.60
CA ILE A 336 2.15 19.25 2.26
C ILE A 336 2.96 19.71 3.48
N LEU A 337 2.34 19.86 4.65
CA LEU A 337 3.00 20.31 5.87
C LEU A 337 4.07 19.34 6.40
N LEU A 338 4.02 18.06 6.02
CA LEU A 338 5.07 17.09 6.31
C LEU A 338 6.24 17.23 5.33
N VAL A 339 5.95 17.29 4.02
CA VAL A 339 6.98 17.22 2.98
C VAL A 339 7.77 18.53 2.86
N LEU A 340 7.11 19.69 3.01
CA LEU A 340 7.75 21.00 2.91
C LEU A 340 8.95 21.18 3.85
N PRO A 341 8.79 21.02 5.19
CA PRO A 341 9.91 21.21 6.09
C PRO A 341 11.01 20.17 5.89
N LEU A 342 10.65 18.96 5.44
CA LEU A 342 11.63 17.94 5.12
C LEU A 342 12.48 18.29 3.90
N GLN A 343 11.94 19.00 2.90
CA GLN A 343 12.69 19.44 1.72
C GLN A 343 13.49 20.72 1.95
N TRP A 344 12.93 21.66 2.71
CA TRP A 344 13.56 22.94 2.96
C TRP A 344 14.62 22.87 4.05
N GLY A 345 14.40 22.02 5.05
CA GLY A 345 15.26 21.89 6.22
C GLY A 345 16.68 21.43 5.86
N GLY A 346 17.67 22.22 6.25
CA GLY A 346 19.07 21.98 5.92
C GLY A 346 19.51 22.34 4.49
N ASN A 347 18.57 22.60 3.59
CA ASN A 347 18.84 23.03 2.21
C ASN A 347 18.59 24.54 2.01
N GLN A 348 17.32 24.94 2.02
CA GLN A 348 16.92 26.34 1.82
C GLN A 348 16.88 27.13 3.14
N TYR A 349 16.45 26.48 4.23
CA TYR A 349 16.36 27.07 5.56
C TYR A 349 17.08 26.22 6.58
N PRO A 350 17.78 26.84 7.55
CA PRO A 350 18.32 26.10 8.70
C PRO A 350 17.18 25.36 9.46
N TRP A 351 17.46 24.17 9.99
CA TRP A 351 16.49 23.38 10.77
C TRP A 351 15.88 24.16 11.95
N LYS A 352 16.64 25.13 12.51
CA LYS A 352 16.21 25.99 13.61
C LYS A 352 15.41 27.22 13.15
N SER A 353 15.13 27.37 11.84
CA SER A 353 14.37 28.50 11.33
C SER A 353 12.91 28.43 11.76
N GLY A 354 12.30 29.61 11.99
CA GLY A 354 10.88 29.70 12.31
C GLY A 354 9.96 29.11 11.23
N VAL A 355 10.39 29.12 9.97
CA VAL A 355 9.66 28.53 8.84
C VAL A 355 9.58 27.01 8.97
N VAL A 356 10.72 26.32 9.22
CA VAL A 356 10.78 24.86 9.34
C VAL A 356 10.05 24.40 10.62
N ILE A 357 10.28 25.09 11.75
CA ILE A 357 9.60 24.76 13.00
C ILE A 357 8.11 25.02 12.88
N GLY A 358 7.70 26.15 12.31
CA GLY A 358 6.29 26.52 12.13
C GLY A 358 5.53 25.53 11.24
N THR A 359 6.15 25.04 10.15
CA THR A 359 5.54 24.02 9.28
C THR A 359 5.42 22.66 9.96
N PHE A 360 6.40 22.25 10.81
CA PHE A 360 6.26 21.04 11.62
C PHE A 360 5.20 21.19 12.73
N CYS A 361 5.08 22.35 13.36
CA CYS A 361 3.99 22.61 14.29
C CYS A 361 2.63 22.56 13.56
N GLY A 362 2.53 23.17 12.37
CA GLY A 362 1.37 23.07 11.51
C GLY A 362 1.00 21.64 11.14
N PHE A 363 2.00 20.81 10.81
CA PHE A 363 1.81 19.38 10.60
C PHE A 363 1.20 18.69 11.83
N GLY A 364 1.73 18.97 13.04
CA GLY A 364 1.21 18.38 14.28
C GLY A 364 -0.25 18.77 14.54
N VAL A 365 -0.61 20.03 14.34
CA VAL A 365 -1.99 20.52 14.46
C VAL A 365 -2.90 19.87 13.41
N MET A 366 -2.46 19.83 12.16
CA MET A 366 -3.22 19.22 11.06
C MET A 366 -3.41 17.72 11.27
N LEU A 367 -2.40 17.02 11.78
CA LEU A 367 -2.48 15.59 12.13
C LEU A 367 -3.52 15.38 13.24
N GLY A 368 -3.49 16.20 14.29
CA GLY A 368 -4.48 16.16 15.36
C GLY A 368 -5.89 16.40 14.82
N ALA A 369 -6.09 17.41 13.98
CA ALA A 369 -7.36 17.71 13.35
C ALA A 369 -7.86 16.56 12.45
N PHE A 370 -6.98 15.97 11.65
CA PHE A 370 -7.27 14.82 10.79
C PHE A 370 -7.69 13.59 11.62
N LEU A 371 -6.91 13.23 12.64
CA LEU A 371 -7.21 12.08 13.50
C LEU A 371 -8.52 12.28 14.28
N LEU A 372 -8.79 13.48 14.79
CA LEU A 372 -10.05 13.83 15.46
C LEU A 372 -11.23 13.76 14.49
N TRP A 373 -11.05 14.24 13.24
CA TRP A 373 -12.06 14.17 12.19
C TRP A 373 -12.39 12.71 11.83
N GLU A 374 -11.38 11.89 11.62
CA GLU A 374 -11.54 10.47 11.32
C GLU A 374 -12.18 9.72 12.49
N TRP A 375 -11.73 9.96 13.73
CA TRP A 375 -12.26 9.30 14.92
C TRP A 375 -13.74 9.63 15.16
N LYS A 376 -14.11 10.92 15.18
CA LYS A 376 -15.50 11.34 15.37
C LYS A 376 -16.38 11.09 14.15
N GLY A 377 -15.82 11.18 12.96
CA GLY A 377 -16.56 11.04 11.71
C GLY A 377 -16.82 9.59 11.28
N VAL A 378 -15.99 8.64 11.72
CA VAL A 378 -16.10 7.23 11.34
C VAL A 378 -17.33 6.58 11.96
N ASP A 379 -17.61 6.83 13.25
CA ASP A 379 -18.81 6.29 13.89
C ASP A 379 -20.10 6.87 13.28
N ALA A 380 -20.08 8.15 12.89
CA ALA A 380 -21.20 8.79 12.22
C ALA A 380 -21.39 8.37 10.75
N ARG A 381 -20.37 7.81 10.10
CA ARG A 381 -20.36 7.48 8.66
C ARG A 381 -20.29 5.99 8.37
N ASN A 382 -20.68 5.12 9.33
CA ASN A 382 -20.62 3.65 9.18
C ASN A 382 -19.23 3.10 8.75
N GLY A 383 -18.16 3.64 9.32
CA GLY A 383 -16.81 3.13 9.08
C GLY A 383 -16.16 3.54 7.74
N ARG A 384 -16.74 4.46 6.98
CA ARG A 384 -16.20 4.91 5.68
C ARG A 384 -15.35 6.19 5.77
N GLY A 385 -14.45 6.28 6.74
CA GLY A 385 -13.37 7.28 6.76
C GLY A 385 -12.27 6.97 5.74
N LEU A 386 -11.38 7.93 5.48
CA LEU A 386 -10.15 7.68 4.71
C LEU A 386 -9.24 6.71 5.47
N LEU A 387 -9.11 6.92 6.77
CA LEU A 387 -8.37 6.05 7.68
C LEU A 387 -9.35 5.15 8.42
N SER A 388 -9.46 3.89 8.01
CA SER A 388 -10.32 2.92 8.70
C SER A 388 -9.66 2.41 9.98
N PHE A 389 -10.03 2.95 11.15
CA PHE A 389 -9.54 2.46 12.45
C PHE A 389 -9.89 0.99 12.70
N ARG A 390 -10.97 0.48 12.09
CA ARG A 390 -11.31 -0.94 12.13
C ARG A 390 -10.19 -1.80 11.53
N LEU A 391 -9.63 -1.39 10.40
CA LEU A 391 -8.51 -2.08 9.77
C LEU A 391 -7.23 -1.98 10.62
N LEU A 392 -6.99 -0.84 11.28
CA LEU A 392 -5.84 -0.67 12.17
C LEU A 392 -5.94 -1.47 13.48
N ARG A 393 -7.10 -2.01 13.83
CA ARG A 393 -7.22 -2.99 14.93
C ARG A 393 -6.76 -4.39 14.52
N ASN A 394 -6.67 -4.66 13.22
CA ASN A 394 -6.14 -5.92 12.72
C ASN A 394 -4.61 -5.93 12.83
N GLN A 395 -4.07 -6.83 13.64
CA GLN A 395 -2.64 -6.96 13.88
C GLN A 395 -1.84 -7.17 12.58
N THR A 396 -2.37 -7.95 11.64
CA THR A 396 -1.75 -8.17 10.32
C THR A 396 -1.66 -6.89 9.52
N GLN A 397 -2.72 -6.06 9.52
CA GLN A 397 -2.73 -4.79 8.82
C GLN A 397 -1.66 -3.84 9.37
N VAL A 398 -1.55 -3.72 10.69
CA VAL A 398 -0.55 -2.87 11.35
C VAL A 398 0.86 -3.39 11.05
N GLY A 399 1.11 -4.69 11.20
CA GLY A 399 2.40 -5.31 10.90
C GLY A 399 2.82 -5.08 9.45
N ALA A 400 1.90 -5.27 8.51
CA ALA A 400 2.14 -5.06 7.09
C ALA A 400 2.41 -3.58 6.75
N CYS A 401 1.66 -2.64 7.34
CA CYS A 401 1.90 -1.20 7.15
C CYS A 401 3.27 -0.77 7.71
N LEU A 402 3.64 -1.23 8.90
CA LEU A 402 4.95 -0.94 9.50
C LEU A 402 6.08 -1.53 8.65
N GLN A 403 5.91 -2.77 8.18
CA GLN A 403 6.90 -3.43 7.33
C GLN A 403 7.09 -2.67 6.01
N ALA A 404 6.00 -2.30 5.34
CA ALA A 404 6.01 -1.51 4.11
C ALA A 404 6.69 -0.15 4.30
N PHE A 405 6.43 0.52 5.43
CA PHE A 405 7.05 1.80 5.80
C PHE A 405 8.57 1.67 5.97
N PHE A 406 9.04 0.74 6.81
CA PHE A 406 10.47 0.61 7.11
C PHE A 406 11.29 0.15 5.92
N ILE A 407 10.75 -0.73 5.07
CA ILE A 407 11.44 -1.20 3.85
C ILE A 407 11.70 -0.06 2.87
N LYS A 408 10.73 0.84 2.67
CA LYS A 408 10.91 1.97 1.75
C LYS A 408 11.83 3.06 2.32
N LEU A 409 11.96 3.14 3.63
CA LEU A 409 12.82 4.11 4.29
C LEU A 409 14.33 3.82 4.07
N SER A 410 14.71 2.61 3.63
CA SER A 410 16.11 2.12 3.57
C SER A 410 16.85 2.33 2.23
N ASN A 411 16.36 3.12 1.26
CA ASN A 411 16.80 3.05 -0.14
C ASN A 411 17.73 4.21 -0.58
N PHE A 412 19.08 4.06 -0.47
CA PHE A 412 20.04 5.18 -0.67
C PHE A 412 21.32 4.88 -1.48
N LEU A 413 21.31 3.92 -2.42
CA LEU A 413 22.50 3.51 -3.15
C LEU A 413 23.01 4.44 -4.29
N PRO A 414 22.17 5.22 -5.00
CA PRO A 414 22.61 5.97 -6.20
C PRO A 414 23.71 6.99 -5.94
N ILE A 415 23.75 7.59 -4.75
CA ILE A 415 24.76 8.61 -4.39
C ILE A 415 26.16 8.02 -4.33
N TYR A 416 26.31 6.76 -3.89
CA TYR A 416 27.59 6.07 -3.83
C TYR A 416 28.28 6.02 -5.20
N PHE A 417 27.55 5.65 -6.26
CA PHE A 417 28.14 5.51 -7.60
C PHE A 417 28.57 6.82 -8.22
N GLN A 418 27.76 7.88 -8.03
CA GLN A 418 28.07 9.18 -8.62
C GLN A 418 29.26 9.85 -7.96
N VAL A 419 29.40 9.71 -6.63
CA VAL A 419 30.46 10.39 -5.87
C VAL A 419 31.75 9.58 -5.82
N ILE A 420 31.66 8.32 -5.39
CA ILE A 420 32.85 7.54 -5.08
C ILE A 420 33.45 6.90 -6.32
N GLN A 421 32.60 6.45 -7.26
CA GLN A 421 33.08 5.86 -8.52
C GLN A 421 33.16 6.84 -9.69
N HIS A 422 32.91 8.14 -9.46
CA HIS A 422 32.92 9.17 -10.51
C HIS A 422 32.04 8.80 -11.72
N ALA A 423 30.98 8.03 -11.51
CA ALA A 423 30.10 7.56 -12.55
C ALA A 423 29.23 8.71 -13.06
N SER A 424 29.06 8.80 -14.38
CA SER A 424 28.02 9.66 -14.95
C SER A 424 26.63 9.20 -14.44
N ALA A 425 25.63 10.06 -14.54
CA ALA A 425 24.26 9.71 -14.14
C ALA A 425 23.76 8.45 -14.86
N THR A 426 24.07 8.30 -16.14
CA THR A 426 23.76 7.11 -16.94
C THR A 426 24.50 5.88 -16.44
N LYS A 427 25.81 6.00 -16.18
CA LYS A 427 26.61 4.87 -15.65
C LYS A 427 26.15 4.45 -14.25
N SER A 428 25.84 5.41 -13.38
CA SER A 428 25.25 5.15 -12.05
C SER A 428 23.95 4.35 -12.16
N GLY A 429 23.11 4.64 -13.17
CA GLY A 429 21.91 3.86 -13.46
C GLY A 429 22.22 2.43 -13.89
N ILE A 430 23.26 2.23 -14.72
CA ILE A 430 23.74 0.90 -15.13
C ILE A 430 24.32 0.13 -13.93
N ASP A 431 25.09 0.80 -13.08
CA ASP A 431 25.71 0.20 -11.90
C ASP A 431 24.69 -0.22 -10.83
N LEU A 432 23.42 0.25 -10.92
CA LEU A 432 22.29 -0.19 -10.11
C LEU A 432 21.57 -1.43 -10.67
N LEU A 433 21.93 -1.90 -11.88
CA LEU A 433 21.31 -3.10 -12.48
C LEU A 433 21.33 -4.35 -11.59
N PRO A 434 22.41 -4.67 -10.85
CA PRO A 434 22.41 -5.84 -9.98
C PRO A 434 21.32 -5.77 -8.89
N LEU A 435 21.09 -4.57 -8.32
CA LEU A 435 20.02 -4.33 -7.35
C LEU A 435 18.65 -4.52 -8.01
N MET A 436 18.39 -3.87 -9.12
CA MET A 436 17.10 -3.89 -9.80
C MET A 436 16.75 -5.29 -10.32
N LEU A 437 17.72 -5.97 -10.94
CA LEU A 437 17.51 -7.32 -11.47
C LEU A 437 17.25 -8.32 -10.35
N SER A 438 17.94 -8.20 -9.22
CA SER A 438 17.71 -9.08 -8.07
C SER A 438 16.34 -8.86 -7.43
N ILE A 439 15.81 -7.62 -7.40
CA ILE A 439 14.42 -7.35 -6.99
C ILE A 439 13.44 -8.09 -7.90
N VAL A 440 13.63 -8.00 -9.23
CA VAL A 440 12.75 -8.64 -10.21
C VAL A 440 12.75 -10.15 -10.04
N VAL A 441 13.95 -10.75 -10.06
CA VAL A 441 14.11 -12.21 -10.01
C VAL A 441 13.56 -12.76 -8.70
N SER A 442 13.89 -12.13 -7.57
CA SER A 442 13.42 -12.58 -6.26
C SER A 442 11.90 -12.39 -6.06
N ALA A 443 11.34 -11.28 -6.54
CA ALA A 443 9.89 -11.04 -6.47
C ALA A 443 9.11 -12.06 -7.33
N ALA A 444 9.61 -12.38 -8.53
CA ALA A 444 9.00 -13.39 -9.40
C ALA A 444 9.13 -14.80 -8.78
N ALA A 445 10.32 -15.17 -8.33
CA ALA A 445 10.59 -16.48 -7.73
C ALA A 445 9.74 -16.72 -6.48
N ILE A 446 9.69 -15.74 -5.57
CA ILE A 446 8.92 -15.88 -4.35
C ILE A 446 7.40 -15.84 -4.61
N GLY A 447 6.94 -15.03 -5.56
CA GLY A 447 5.54 -15.00 -5.97
C GLY A 447 5.08 -16.36 -6.50
N PHE A 448 5.92 -17.03 -7.29
CA PHE A 448 5.69 -18.39 -7.76
C PHE A 448 5.70 -19.40 -6.61
N LEU A 449 6.68 -19.31 -5.71
CA LEU A 449 6.81 -20.19 -4.55
C LEU A 449 5.59 -20.08 -3.61
N ILE A 450 5.14 -18.85 -3.30
CA ILE A 450 3.97 -18.61 -2.46
C ILE A 450 2.71 -19.15 -3.13
N SER A 451 2.54 -18.93 -4.43
CA SER A 451 1.43 -19.50 -5.19
C SER A 451 1.41 -21.04 -5.15
N HIS A 452 2.59 -21.67 -5.11
CA HIS A 452 2.71 -23.13 -5.03
C HIS A 452 2.54 -23.67 -3.61
N THR A 453 3.12 -23.03 -2.60
CA THR A 453 3.11 -23.49 -1.19
C THR A 453 1.92 -22.98 -0.38
N GLY A 454 1.43 -21.79 -0.70
CA GLY A 454 0.38 -21.08 0.03
C GLY A 454 0.87 -20.25 1.21
N TYR A 455 2.17 -20.25 1.55
CA TYR A 455 2.73 -19.53 2.69
C TYR A 455 3.49 -18.26 2.27
N TYR A 456 3.01 -17.09 2.67
CA TYR A 456 3.65 -15.79 2.42
C TYR A 456 4.54 -15.33 3.59
N TRP A 457 4.23 -15.74 4.82
CA TRP A 457 4.87 -15.26 6.04
C TRP A 457 6.40 -15.52 6.10
N PRO A 458 6.93 -16.71 5.69
CA PRO A 458 8.38 -16.93 5.67
C PRO A 458 9.12 -15.95 4.76
N ALA A 459 8.50 -15.54 3.64
CA ALA A 459 9.10 -14.57 2.72
C ALA A 459 9.28 -13.21 3.37
N LEU A 460 8.32 -12.76 4.18
CA LEU A 460 8.38 -11.48 4.89
C LEU A 460 9.51 -11.44 5.92
N ILE A 461 9.70 -12.53 6.65
CA ILE A 461 10.79 -12.66 7.65
C ILE A 461 12.15 -12.78 6.97
N VAL A 462 12.32 -13.76 6.09
CA VAL A 462 13.59 -14.01 5.41
C VAL A 462 14.02 -12.81 4.58
N GLY A 463 13.07 -12.15 3.91
CA GLY A 463 13.36 -10.94 3.15
C GLY A 463 13.86 -9.79 4.01
N SER A 464 13.27 -9.56 5.19
CA SER A 464 13.74 -8.54 6.14
C SER A 464 15.13 -8.85 6.70
N VAL A 465 15.44 -10.12 6.98
CA VAL A 465 16.79 -10.56 7.41
C VAL A 465 17.82 -10.31 6.30
N ILE A 466 17.53 -10.76 5.06
CA ILE A 466 18.43 -10.57 3.92
C ILE A 466 18.67 -9.08 3.66
N LEU A 467 17.62 -8.25 3.73
CA LEU A 467 17.73 -6.80 3.60
C LEU A 467 18.65 -6.20 4.66
N THR A 468 18.47 -6.60 5.93
CA THR A 468 19.30 -6.13 7.05
C THR A 468 20.77 -6.52 6.88
N VAL A 469 21.03 -7.76 6.49
CA VAL A 469 22.38 -8.25 6.21
C VAL A 469 22.98 -7.51 5.02
N GLY A 470 22.22 -7.36 3.93
CA GLY A 470 22.65 -6.65 2.73
C GLY A 470 23.00 -5.19 3.00
N THR A 471 22.18 -4.46 3.76
CA THR A 471 22.48 -3.07 4.17
C THR A 471 23.65 -3.00 5.15
N GLY A 472 23.80 -3.98 6.04
CA GLY A 472 24.97 -4.12 6.90
C GLY A 472 26.27 -4.33 6.12
N LEU A 473 26.22 -5.10 5.03
CA LEU A 473 27.36 -5.27 4.14
C LEU A 473 27.66 -4.00 3.34
N LEU A 474 26.64 -3.23 2.90
CA LEU A 474 26.85 -1.92 2.28
C LEU A 474 27.57 -0.94 3.22
N TYR A 475 27.32 -1.01 4.53
CA TYR A 475 28.06 -0.22 5.52
C TYR A 475 29.56 -0.48 5.50
N THR A 476 30.00 -1.67 5.09
CA THR A 476 31.43 -2.05 5.00
C THR A 476 32.12 -1.61 3.70
N LEU A 477 31.38 -0.93 2.79
CA LEU A 477 31.99 -0.41 1.56
C LEU A 477 32.96 0.74 1.86
N ASP A 478 34.04 0.75 1.09
CA ASP A 478 35.07 1.78 1.08
C ASP A 478 35.35 2.25 -0.35
N GLU A 479 36.20 3.25 -0.51
CA GLU A 479 36.60 3.80 -1.81
C GLU A 479 37.37 2.83 -2.69
N PHE A 480 37.94 1.76 -2.10
CA PHE A 480 38.73 0.72 -2.81
C PHE A 480 37.93 -0.56 -3.06
N SER A 481 36.65 -0.58 -2.71
CA SER A 481 35.82 -1.76 -2.87
C SER A 481 35.66 -2.15 -4.33
N SER A 482 35.88 -3.43 -4.65
CA SER A 482 35.77 -3.96 -6.02
C SER A 482 34.31 -3.92 -6.50
N ASN A 483 34.11 -3.76 -7.81
CA ASN A 483 32.79 -3.78 -8.43
C ASN A 483 32.03 -5.10 -8.14
N ALA A 484 32.75 -6.24 -8.05
CA ALA A 484 32.16 -7.52 -7.70
C ALA A 484 31.58 -7.52 -6.27
N LYS A 485 32.29 -6.92 -5.29
CA LYS A 485 31.83 -6.78 -3.90
C LYS A 485 30.58 -5.90 -3.83
N ILE A 486 30.60 -4.76 -4.52
CA ILE A 486 29.48 -3.81 -4.57
C ILE A 486 28.25 -4.47 -5.20
N SER A 487 28.40 -5.11 -6.36
CA SER A 487 27.31 -5.82 -7.04
C SER A 487 26.77 -6.98 -6.21
N GLY A 488 27.62 -7.73 -5.52
CA GLY A 488 27.18 -8.81 -4.62
C GLY A 488 26.32 -8.30 -3.46
N PHE A 489 26.68 -7.19 -2.86
CA PHE A 489 25.91 -6.58 -1.77
C PHE A 489 24.57 -6.00 -2.28
N GLN A 490 24.56 -5.43 -3.49
CA GLN A 490 23.35 -4.99 -4.14
C GLN A 490 22.37 -6.13 -4.39
N VAL A 491 22.87 -7.29 -4.84
CA VAL A 491 22.04 -8.48 -5.06
C VAL A 491 21.36 -8.94 -3.78
N LEU A 492 22.05 -8.90 -2.64
CA LEU A 492 21.46 -9.23 -1.35
C LEU A 492 20.35 -8.23 -0.96
N VAL A 493 20.63 -6.92 -1.04
CA VAL A 493 19.63 -5.89 -0.74
C VAL A 493 18.41 -6.03 -1.65
N GLY A 494 18.62 -6.18 -2.95
CA GLY A 494 17.54 -6.33 -3.93
C GLY A 494 16.72 -7.61 -3.71
N THR A 495 17.38 -8.71 -3.35
CA THR A 495 16.69 -9.95 -2.98
C THR A 495 15.79 -9.73 -1.76
N GLY A 496 16.30 -9.10 -0.69
CA GLY A 496 15.50 -8.78 0.49
C GLY A 496 14.27 -7.93 0.15
N LEU A 497 14.44 -6.87 -0.66
CA LEU A 497 13.35 -6.01 -1.11
C LEU A 497 12.31 -6.79 -1.95
N GLY A 498 12.74 -7.59 -2.91
CA GLY A 498 11.86 -8.36 -3.78
C GLY A 498 11.01 -9.39 -3.04
N LEU A 499 11.57 -10.00 -1.98
CA LEU A 499 10.84 -10.94 -1.12
C LEU A 499 9.70 -10.28 -0.34
N VAL A 500 9.79 -9.00 -0.01
CA VAL A 500 8.84 -8.36 0.90
C VAL A 500 7.86 -7.43 0.20
N LEU A 501 8.30 -6.56 -0.72
CA LEU A 501 7.52 -5.43 -1.24
C LEU A 501 6.10 -5.78 -1.70
N GLN A 502 5.95 -6.82 -2.50
CA GLN A 502 4.65 -7.23 -3.02
C GLN A 502 3.93 -8.22 -2.11
N ASN A 503 4.67 -8.98 -1.32
CA ASN A 503 4.09 -10.01 -0.46
C ASN A 503 3.42 -9.44 0.80
N VAL A 504 3.77 -8.23 1.20
CA VAL A 504 3.00 -7.45 2.19
C VAL A 504 1.56 -7.23 1.71
N VAL A 505 1.35 -6.90 0.44
CA VAL A 505 0.02 -6.72 -0.15
C VAL A 505 -0.75 -8.04 -0.17
N VAL A 506 -0.08 -9.15 -0.52
CA VAL A 506 -0.68 -10.49 -0.49
C VAL A 506 -1.14 -10.84 0.93
N ALA A 507 -0.31 -10.57 1.94
CA ALA A 507 -0.63 -10.83 3.34
C ALA A 507 -1.88 -10.07 3.80
N ILE A 508 -2.01 -8.80 3.39
CA ILE A 508 -3.18 -7.96 3.68
C ILE A 508 -4.42 -8.54 3.00
N GLN A 509 -4.36 -8.78 1.69
CA GLN A 509 -5.49 -9.30 0.91
C GLN A 509 -5.96 -10.69 1.35
N ALA A 510 -5.09 -11.48 2.02
CA ALA A 510 -5.43 -12.76 2.60
C ALA A 510 -6.11 -12.67 3.98
N ASN A 511 -6.13 -11.49 4.62
CA ASN A 511 -6.59 -11.30 6.00
C ASN A 511 -7.70 -10.25 6.15
N VAL A 512 -8.25 -9.77 5.04
CA VAL A 512 -9.37 -8.82 5.02
C VAL A 512 -10.47 -9.33 4.08
N ASP A 513 -11.70 -8.90 4.32
CA ASP A 513 -12.83 -9.20 3.45
C ASP A 513 -12.67 -8.53 2.08
N ASP A 514 -13.26 -9.12 1.03
CA ASP A 514 -13.15 -8.62 -0.35
C ASP A 514 -13.61 -7.16 -0.51
N HIS A 515 -14.59 -6.74 0.30
CA HIS A 515 -15.06 -5.35 0.35
C HIS A 515 -13.98 -4.37 0.85
N ASP A 516 -13.14 -4.80 1.79
CA ASP A 516 -12.13 -3.97 2.44
C ASP A 516 -10.77 -3.96 1.72
N ILE A 517 -10.58 -4.84 0.72
CA ILE A 517 -9.32 -4.96 -0.02
C ILE A 517 -8.80 -3.61 -0.55
N PRO A 518 -9.61 -2.73 -1.18
CA PRO A 518 -9.11 -1.44 -1.67
C PRO A 518 -8.59 -0.56 -0.53
N GLN A 519 -9.31 -0.46 0.59
CA GLN A 519 -8.92 0.36 1.73
C GLN A 519 -7.68 -0.20 2.44
N ALA A 520 -7.65 -1.51 2.70
CA ALA A 520 -6.54 -2.17 3.37
C ALA A 520 -5.24 -2.09 2.55
N THR A 521 -5.34 -2.31 1.23
CA THR A 521 -4.21 -2.23 0.30
C THR A 521 -3.71 -0.79 0.16
N SER A 522 -4.61 0.20 0.09
CA SER A 522 -4.22 1.61 0.00
C SER A 522 -3.52 2.10 1.26
N LEU A 523 -3.95 1.65 2.44
CA LEU A 523 -3.33 2.01 3.72
C LEU A 523 -1.87 1.51 3.79
N SER A 524 -1.60 0.29 3.33
CA SER A 524 -0.24 -0.24 3.23
C SER A 524 0.59 0.50 2.19
N SER A 525 0.03 0.81 1.02
CA SER A 525 0.70 1.57 -0.02
C SER A 525 0.99 3.01 0.41
N PHE A 526 0.08 3.61 1.17
CA PHE A 526 0.27 4.91 1.80
C PHE A 526 1.45 4.88 2.79
N ALA A 527 1.49 3.87 3.68
CA ALA A 527 2.59 3.68 4.61
C ALA A 527 3.93 3.49 3.87
N GLN A 528 3.93 2.73 2.76
CA GLN A 528 5.09 2.52 1.90
C GLN A 528 5.61 3.83 1.29
N LEU A 529 4.72 4.65 0.71
CA LEU A 529 5.11 5.91 0.06
C LEU A 529 5.58 6.96 1.08
N ILE A 530 4.88 7.10 2.21
CA ILE A 530 5.31 7.97 3.32
C ILE A 530 6.67 7.55 3.85
N GLY A 531 6.89 6.23 4.03
CA GLY A 531 8.20 5.69 4.43
C GLY A 531 9.31 6.11 3.46
N GLY A 532 9.05 6.06 2.15
CA GLY A 532 9.98 6.54 1.13
C GLY A 532 10.29 8.04 1.22
N VAL A 533 9.26 8.87 1.36
CA VAL A 533 9.42 10.34 1.48
C VAL A 533 10.22 10.71 2.73
N ILE A 534 9.84 10.17 3.89
CA ILE A 534 10.54 10.41 5.14
C ILE A 534 11.97 9.85 5.08
N GLY A 535 12.14 8.65 4.49
CA GLY A 535 13.44 8.01 4.34
C GLY A 535 14.43 8.86 3.57
N ILE A 536 14.01 9.41 2.43
CA ILE A 536 14.83 10.32 1.62
C ILE A 536 15.25 11.54 2.45
N ALA A 537 14.32 12.18 3.13
CA ALA A 537 14.60 13.38 3.90
C ALA A 537 15.54 13.13 5.10
N VAL A 538 15.29 12.05 5.85
CA VAL A 538 16.12 11.66 7.00
C VAL A 538 17.53 11.31 6.54
N ALA A 539 17.66 10.55 5.46
CA ALA A 539 18.96 10.17 4.95
C ALA A 539 19.73 11.35 4.35
N GLN A 540 19.07 12.30 3.65
CA GLN A 540 19.69 13.54 3.21
C GLN A 540 20.21 14.38 4.40
N THR A 541 19.42 14.43 5.48
CA THR A 541 19.82 15.14 6.70
C THR A 541 21.03 14.50 7.38
N ILE A 542 21.01 13.18 7.55
CA ILE A 542 22.14 12.42 8.11
C ILE A 542 23.38 12.64 7.24
N PHE A 543 23.24 12.47 5.93
CA PHE A 543 24.32 12.64 4.97
C PHE A 543 24.92 14.06 5.01
N GLY A 544 24.07 15.09 4.93
CA GLY A 544 24.52 16.49 4.91
C GLY A 544 25.24 16.91 6.19
N ASN A 545 24.76 16.48 7.35
CA ASN A 545 25.40 16.74 8.64
C ASN A 545 26.73 15.98 8.77
N ALA A 546 26.74 14.69 8.43
CA ALA A 546 27.92 13.85 8.44
C ALA A 546 29.00 14.38 7.48
N LEU A 547 28.60 14.77 6.26
CA LEU A 547 29.51 15.32 5.26
C LEU A 547 30.16 16.61 5.73
N SER A 548 29.40 17.50 6.41
CA SER A 548 29.97 18.74 6.96
C SER A 548 31.03 18.45 8.02
N GLN A 549 30.80 17.47 8.89
CA GLN A 549 31.74 17.07 9.94
C GLN A 549 32.97 16.35 9.35
N ASN A 550 32.76 15.44 8.42
CA ASN A 550 33.79 14.64 7.79
C ASN A 550 34.70 15.48 6.86
N LEU A 551 34.14 16.46 6.12
CA LEU A 551 34.95 17.41 5.33
C LEU A 551 35.88 18.23 6.24
N ALA A 552 35.39 18.75 7.35
CA ALA A 552 36.21 19.47 8.31
C ALA A 552 37.35 18.60 8.90
N LYS A 553 37.14 17.29 8.99
CA LYS A 553 38.09 16.34 9.55
C LYS A 553 39.13 15.83 8.53
N TYR A 554 38.69 15.47 7.33
CA TYR A 554 39.51 14.77 6.33
C TYR A 554 39.96 15.64 5.15
N ALA A 555 39.31 16.79 4.93
CA ALA A 555 39.62 17.74 3.85
C ALA A 555 39.38 19.19 4.31
N PRO A 556 40.07 19.69 5.36
CA PRO A 556 39.82 21.01 5.93
C PRO A 556 40.04 22.17 4.93
N ASP A 557 40.97 21.99 3.98
CA ASP A 557 41.31 22.99 2.96
C ASP A 557 40.34 22.97 1.74
N ALA A 558 39.41 22.03 1.71
CA ALA A 558 38.47 21.91 0.59
C ALA A 558 37.30 22.90 0.73
N PRO A 559 36.82 23.50 -0.38
CA PRO A 559 35.72 24.47 -0.35
C PRO A 559 34.38 23.76 -0.03
N ALA A 560 34.11 23.56 1.25
CA ALA A 560 32.97 22.75 1.75
C ALA A 560 31.62 23.23 1.20
N SER A 561 31.41 24.55 0.98
CA SER A 561 30.17 25.08 0.42
C SER A 561 29.93 24.63 -1.03
N VAL A 562 31.00 24.60 -1.85
CA VAL A 562 30.96 24.19 -3.26
C VAL A 562 30.74 22.67 -3.36
N ILE A 563 31.45 21.90 -2.53
CA ILE A 563 31.34 20.44 -2.50
C ILE A 563 29.95 19.99 -2.07
N ARG A 564 29.32 20.70 -1.13
CA ARG A 564 27.96 20.40 -0.67
C ARG A 564 26.88 20.75 -1.71
N SER A 565 27.13 21.73 -2.57
CA SER A 565 26.14 22.17 -3.58
C SER A 565 26.14 21.28 -4.83
N SER A 566 27.27 20.65 -5.18
CA SER A 566 27.35 19.82 -6.39
C SER A 566 28.39 18.71 -6.29
N VAL A 567 27.95 17.49 -6.53
CA VAL A 567 28.84 16.31 -6.66
C VAL A 567 29.84 16.49 -7.83
N GLN A 568 29.42 17.18 -8.90
CA GLN A 568 30.26 17.41 -10.08
C GLN A 568 31.46 18.33 -9.79
N SER A 569 31.35 19.18 -8.76
CA SER A 569 32.46 20.05 -8.37
C SER A 569 33.69 19.27 -7.86
N ILE A 570 33.52 18.02 -7.44
CA ILE A 570 34.64 17.14 -7.02
C ILE A 570 35.62 16.89 -8.16
N ALA A 571 35.13 16.77 -9.39
CA ALA A 571 35.97 16.58 -10.57
C ALA A 571 36.92 17.77 -10.84
N GLN A 572 36.53 18.98 -10.40
CA GLN A 572 37.27 20.23 -10.60
C GLN A 572 38.28 20.54 -9.50
N LEU A 573 38.28 19.73 -8.40
CA LEU A 573 39.22 19.89 -7.30
C LEU A 573 40.63 19.45 -7.71
N SER A 574 41.64 20.04 -7.03
CA SER A 574 43.03 19.59 -7.16
C SER A 574 43.18 18.12 -6.74
N ASP A 575 44.05 17.38 -7.40
CA ASP A 575 44.28 15.96 -7.12
C ASP A 575 44.72 15.68 -5.68
N SER A 576 45.30 16.67 -5.02
CA SER A 576 45.70 16.59 -3.61
C SER A 576 44.51 16.58 -2.64
N LEU A 577 43.38 17.21 -2.98
CA LEU A 577 42.21 17.31 -2.12
C LEU A 577 41.18 16.19 -2.38
N LYS A 578 41.18 15.60 -3.57
CA LYS A 578 40.23 14.56 -3.96
C LYS A 578 40.16 13.37 -3.00
N PRO A 579 41.29 12.75 -2.56
CA PRO A 579 41.23 11.58 -1.67
C PRO A 579 40.53 11.88 -0.35
N GLY A 580 40.85 13.04 0.27
CA GLY A 580 40.24 13.45 1.54
C GLY A 580 38.74 13.71 1.40
N VAL A 581 38.31 14.31 0.29
CA VAL A 581 36.89 14.56 -0.02
C VAL A 581 36.15 13.25 -0.26
N ILE A 582 36.70 12.33 -1.07
CA ILE A 582 36.10 11.02 -1.33
C ILE A 582 35.95 10.21 -0.03
N HIS A 583 36.99 10.22 0.82
CA HIS A 583 36.92 9.56 2.11
C HIS A 583 35.83 10.17 3.02
N ALA A 584 35.69 11.51 3.04
CA ALA A 584 34.65 12.20 3.79
C ALA A 584 33.24 11.80 3.31
N TYR A 585 33.05 11.63 2.00
CA TYR A 585 31.79 11.14 1.42
C TYR A 585 31.52 9.68 1.81
N THR A 586 32.53 8.80 1.75
CA THR A 586 32.41 7.39 2.11
C THR A 586 31.96 7.23 3.56
N GLU A 587 32.61 7.93 4.50
CA GLU A 587 32.24 7.91 5.91
C GLU A 587 30.83 8.49 6.16
N SER A 588 30.42 9.47 5.37
CA SER A 588 29.09 10.06 5.47
C SER A 588 28.01 9.11 4.96
N LEU A 589 28.25 8.37 3.88
CA LEU A 589 27.36 7.35 3.36
C LEU A 589 27.22 6.14 4.31
N ARG A 590 28.28 5.76 5.02
CA ARG A 590 28.21 4.73 6.06
C ARG A 590 27.16 5.06 7.13
N GLN A 591 27.07 6.33 7.56
CA GLN A 591 26.02 6.74 8.51
C GLN A 591 24.61 6.60 7.95
N VAL A 592 24.43 6.82 6.65
CA VAL A 592 23.15 6.59 5.97
C VAL A 592 22.82 5.09 5.89
N TYR A 593 23.80 4.24 5.60
CA TYR A 593 23.56 2.78 5.58
C TYR A 593 23.19 2.22 6.95
N MET A 594 23.68 2.83 8.05
CA MET A 594 23.24 2.47 9.41
C MET A 594 21.73 2.65 9.59
N LEU A 595 21.13 3.70 9.01
CA LEU A 595 19.67 3.86 9.01
C LEU A 595 19.00 2.67 8.33
N GLY A 596 19.54 2.18 7.21
CA GLY A 596 19.03 1.00 6.51
C GLY A 596 19.04 -0.27 7.37
N ILE A 597 20.10 -0.47 8.18
CA ILE A 597 20.17 -1.60 9.13
C ILE A 597 19.06 -1.50 10.18
N VAL A 598 18.89 -0.33 10.80
CA VAL A 598 17.85 -0.10 11.81
C VAL A 598 16.44 -0.36 11.21
N CYS A 599 16.21 0.14 10.01
CA CYS A 599 14.93 -0.08 9.30
C CYS A 599 14.71 -1.55 8.93
N GLY A 600 15.74 -2.27 8.51
CA GLY A 600 15.68 -3.70 8.24
C GLY A 600 15.31 -4.51 9.49
N VAL A 601 15.94 -4.20 10.63
CA VAL A 601 15.60 -4.80 11.94
C VAL A 601 14.16 -4.47 12.34
N ALA A 602 13.72 -3.21 12.20
CA ALA A 602 12.34 -2.83 12.50
C ALA A 602 11.34 -3.55 11.59
N SER A 603 11.65 -3.69 10.30
CA SER A 603 10.86 -4.50 9.35
C SER A 603 10.76 -5.97 9.76
N PHE A 604 11.85 -6.56 10.24
CA PHE A 604 11.88 -7.93 10.76
C PHE A 604 10.91 -8.09 11.94
N PHE A 605 10.96 -7.21 12.94
CA PHE A 605 10.01 -7.27 14.05
C PHE A 605 8.57 -7.01 13.62
N ALA A 606 8.33 -6.11 12.68
CA ALA A 606 6.99 -5.87 12.13
C ALA A 606 6.41 -7.11 11.44
N ALA A 607 7.24 -7.96 10.83
CA ALA A 607 6.81 -9.21 10.19
C ALA A 607 6.18 -10.20 11.17
N PHE A 608 6.54 -10.19 12.46
CA PHE A 608 5.92 -11.06 13.47
C PHE A 608 4.49 -10.65 13.83
N LEU A 609 4.11 -9.40 13.57
CA LEU A 609 2.72 -8.95 13.72
C LEU A 609 1.81 -9.50 12.62
N VAL A 610 2.40 -9.94 11.50
CA VAL A 610 1.64 -10.49 10.36
C VAL A 610 1.26 -11.94 10.65
N THR A 611 -0.03 -12.27 10.59
CA THR A 611 -0.50 -13.63 10.82
C THR A 611 -0.07 -14.60 9.72
N ASN A 612 0.35 -15.78 10.11
CA ASN A 612 0.73 -16.86 9.20
C ASN A 612 -0.50 -17.65 8.77
N LYS A 613 -1.13 -17.30 7.65
CA LYS A 613 -2.22 -18.06 7.04
C LYS A 613 -1.76 -18.75 5.77
N ASN A 614 -2.32 -19.94 5.51
CA ASN A 614 -2.14 -20.60 4.21
C ASN A 614 -3.26 -20.18 3.27
N ILE A 615 -2.89 -19.47 2.18
CA ILE A 615 -3.85 -18.92 1.21
C ILE A 615 -4.58 -20.01 0.39
N LYS A 616 -4.08 -21.25 0.35
CA LYS A 616 -4.75 -22.38 -0.31
C LYS A 616 -5.80 -23.04 0.57
N LYS A 617 -5.54 -23.15 1.88
CA LYS A 617 -6.47 -23.80 2.83
C LYS A 617 -7.69 -22.93 3.15
N SER A 618 -7.60 -21.64 2.99
CA SER A 618 -8.72 -20.71 3.21
C SER A 618 -9.94 -21.02 2.34
N LYS A 619 -9.75 -21.58 1.14
CA LYS A 619 -10.86 -21.98 0.24
C LYS A 619 -11.57 -23.27 0.68
N ILE A 620 -10.85 -24.21 1.28
CA ILE A 620 -11.43 -25.50 1.70
C ILE A 620 -12.41 -25.25 2.84
N HIS A 621 -12.08 -24.36 3.76
CA HIS A 621 -12.92 -24.07 4.94
C HIS A 621 -14.18 -23.25 4.59
N SER A 622 -14.12 -22.37 3.59
CA SER A 622 -15.32 -21.66 3.09
C SER A 622 -16.23 -22.56 2.26
N ALA A 623 -15.69 -23.54 1.56
CA ALA A 623 -16.47 -24.54 0.84
C ALA A 623 -17.11 -25.59 1.77
N GLU A 624 -16.44 -25.95 2.87
CA GLU A 624 -17.01 -26.86 3.90
C GLU A 624 -18.08 -26.21 4.78
N LEU A 625 -18.09 -24.88 4.91
CA LEU A 625 -19.13 -24.11 5.63
C LEU A 625 -20.33 -23.78 4.74
N SER A 626 -20.23 -24.00 3.43
CA SER A 626 -21.32 -23.80 2.45
C SER A 626 -22.04 -25.09 2.06
N VAL A 627 -21.66 -26.24 2.61
CA VAL A 627 -22.33 -27.54 2.57
C VAL A 627 -23.04 -27.79 3.89
#